data_3e4c06054d2faf7bd43e00aecf2da6d9
#
_entry.id   3e4c06054d2faf7bd43e00aecf2da6d9
#
_cell.length_a   1.000
_cell.length_b   1.000
_cell.length_c   1.000
_cell.angle_alpha   90.00
_cell.angle_beta   90.00
_cell.angle_gamma   90.00
#
_symmetry.space_group_name_H-M   'P 1'
#
loop_
_entity.id
_entity.type
_entity.pdbx_description
1 polymer ?
#
loop_
_entity_poly.entity_id
_entity_poly.type
_entity_poly.pdbx_seq_one_letter_code
_entity_poly.pdbx_strand_id
1 'polypeptide(L)'
;MDSHWNGTFSRFDKVIKTPVCSRTIVEIGEIRIGGSEFVVMAGPCSVENERQIMQTAEIVRDAGAKILRGGAYKPRSSPYAFQGLGHDALKLLKKASYETGLAIVTEVMSELDVALVAEYADIMQIGARSMDN
;
A
#
# COMPACT_ATOMS: atom_id res chain seq x y z
N MET A 1 37.21 10.86 18.55
CA MET A 1 36.59 12.10 18.02
C MET A 1 35.12 11.81 17.89
N ASP A 2 34.40 12.18 18.94
CA ASP A 2 32.96 11.90 19.04
C ASP A 2 32.21 12.95 18.26
N SER A 3 31.67 12.56 17.10
CA SER A 3 30.75 13.41 16.36
C SER A 3 29.40 13.39 17.08
N HIS A 4 29.17 14.40 17.88
CA HIS A 4 27.86 14.69 18.46
C HIS A 4 26.88 14.94 17.32
N TRP A 5 26.02 13.97 17.10
CA TRP A 5 24.86 14.10 16.22
C TRP A 5 23.81 14.93 16.94
N ASN A 6 23.76 16.24 16.68
CA ASN A 6 22.70 17.13 17.15
C ASN A 6 21.45 16.88 16.29
N GLY A 7 20.69 15.83 16.68
CA GLY A 7 19.57 15.33 15.92
C GLY A 7 18.36 16.26 15.91
N THR A 8 18.30 17.15 14.96
CA THR A 8 17.03 17.62 14.45
C THR A 8 16.62 16.62 13.36
N PHE A 9 15.68 15.72 13.67
CA PHE A 9 15.15 14.80 12.68
C PHE A 9 14.53 15.60 11.55
N SER A 10 15.17 15.63 10.39
CA SER A 10 14.55 16.11 9.17
C SER A 10 13.40 15.16 8.83
N ARG A 11 12.27 15.69 8.36
CA ARG A 11 11.15 14.87 7.87
C ARG A 11 11.54 13.89 6.76
N PHE A 12 12.73 14.03 6.20
CA PHE A 12 13.28 13.21 5.13
C PHE A 12 14.30 12.16 5.58
N ASP A 13 14.68 12.10 6.86
CA ASP A 13 15.75 11.22 7.35
C ASP A 13 15.53 9.74 7.04
N LYS A 14 14.26 9.32 6.96
CA LYS A 14 13.89 7.94 6.62
C LYS A 14 13.99 7.61 5.12
N VAL A 15 14.10 8.61 4.24
CA VAL A 15 14.08 8.44 2.79
C VAL A 15 15.35 8.91 2.09
N ILE A 16 16.23 9.63 2.79
CA ILE A 16 17.51 10.12 2.27
C ILE A 16 18.58 9.05 2.48
N LYS A 17 19.39 8.83 1.45
CA LYS A 17 20.60 8.01 1.58
C LYS A 17 21.62 8.74 2.45
N THR A 18 22.17 8.02 3.41
CA THR A 18 23.25 8.51 4.27
C THR A 18 24.49 7.65 4.09
N PRO A 19 25.70 8.11 4.53
CA PRO A 19 26.89 7.27 4.52
C PRO A 19 26.73 5.96 5.33
N VAL A 20 25.86 5.96 6.34
CA VAL A 20 25.59 4.81 7.21
C VAL A 20 24.46 3.93 6.63
N CYS A 21 23.50 4.54 5.93
CA CYS A 21 22.37 3.84 5.33
C CYS A 21 22.26 4.20 3.85
N SER A 22 22.98 3.47 3.01
CA SER A 22 23.01 3.69 1.56
C SER A 22 21.77 3.15 0.85
N ARG A 23 21.00 2.25 1.50
CA ARG A 23 19.81 1.61 0.95
C ARG A 23 18.83 1.25 2.07
N THR A 24 17.60 1.68 1.93
CA THR A 24 16.49 1.23 2.77
C THR A 24 15.80 0.06 2.10
N ILE A 25 15.58 -1.02 2.84
CA ILE A 25 14.79 -2.17 2.41
C ILE A 25 13.58 -2.26 3.32
N VAL A 26 12.39 -2.31 2.71
CA VAL A 26 11.12 -2.54 3.43
C VAL A 26 10.76 -4.01 3.28
N GLU A 27 10.59 -4.70 4.39
CA GLU A 27 10.26 -6.12 4.42
C GLU A 27 8.77 -6.32 4.77
N ILE A 28 8.08 -7.12 3.96
CA ILE A 28 6.68 -7.51 4.15
C ILE A 28 6.63 -9.03 3.98
N GLY A 29 6.66 -9.76 5.08
CA GLY A 29 6.91 -11.20 5.03
C GLY A 29 8.21 -11.50 4.29
N GLU A 30 8.12 -12.25 3.20
CA GLU A 30 9.29 -12.59 2.37
C GLU A 30 9.58 -11.55 1.26
N ILE A 31 8.73 -10.54 1.09
CA ILE A 31 8.86 -9.53 0.05
C ILE A 31 9.84 -8.45 0.53
N ARG A 32 10.85 -8.13 -0.28
CA ARG A 32 11.88 -7.13 0.04
C ARG A 32 11.86 -5.99 -0.97
N ILE A 33 11.16 -4.90 -0.63
CA ILE A 33 11.06 -3.70 -1.49
C ILE A 33 12.32 -2.85 -1.31
N GLY A 34 12.99 -2.51 -2.40
CA GLY A 34 14.26 -1.77 -2.39
C GLY A 34 15.50 -2.69 -2.33
N GLY A 35 15.30 -4.01 -2.36
CA GLY A 35 16.36 -5.00 -2.51
C GLY A 35 16.89 -5.10 -3.94
N SER A 36 17.40 -6.28 -4.31
CA SER A 36 17.85 -6.60 -5.67
C SER A 36 16.73 -7.07 -6.59
N GLU A 37 15.60 -7.48 -6.02
CA GLU A 37 14.47 -7.99 -6.78
C GLU A 37 13.56 -6.86 -7.26
N PHE A 38 12.97 -7.07 -8.43
CA PHE A 38 11.93 -6.19 -8.95
C PHE A 38 10.57 -6.64 -8.40
N VAL A 39 9.96 -5.82 -7.54
CA VAL A 39 8.67 -6.13 -6.91
C VAL A 39 7.54 -5.46 -7.67
N VAL A 40 6.62 -6.27 -8.20
CA VAL A 40 5.43 -5.79 -8.92
C VAL A 40 4.25 -5.71 -7.96
N MET A 41 3.62 -4.53 -7.92
CA MET A 41 2.33 -4.27 -7.28
C MET A 41 1.30 -4.06 -8.39
N ALA A 42 0.29 -4.91 -8.49
CA ALA A 42 -0.70 -4.82 -9.55
C ALA A 42 -2.11 -5.07 -9.03
N GLY A 43 -3.10 -4.55 -9.77
CA GLY A 43 -4.51 -4.73 -9.44
C GLY A 43 -5.39 -3.57 -9.91
N PRO A 44 -6.68 -3.58 -9.59
CA PRO A 44 -7.63 -2.62 -10.13
C PRO A 44 -7.46 -1.24 -9.49
N CYS A 45 -7.89 -0.21 -10.20
CA CYS A 45 -7.95 1.14 -9.65
C CYS A 45 -8.90 1.23 -8.45
N SER A 46 -9.99 0.45 -8.47
CA SER A 46 -10.99 0.37 -7.41
C SER A 46 -11.49 -1.05 -7.27
N VAL A 47 -11.78 -1.46 -6.03
CA VAL A 47 -12.53 -2.69 -5.76
C VAL A 47 -14.02 -2.37 -5.96
N GLU A 48 -14.63 -3.02 -6.95
CA GLU A 48 -16.03 -2.77 -7.33
C GLU A 48 -16.98 -3.88 -6.86
N ASN A 49 -16.48 -5.11 -6.81
CA ASN A 49 -17.21 -6.28 -6.32
C ASN A 49 -16.26 -7.46 -6.08
N GLU A 50 -16.76 -8.49 -5.41
CA GLU A 50 -15.97 -9.68 -5.07
C GLU A 50 -15.42 -10.39 -6.31
N ARG A 51 -16.26 -10.61 -7.33
CA ARG A 51 -15.85 -11.32 -8.54
C ARG A 51 -14.68 -10.62 -9.23
N GLN A 52 -14.75 -9.29 -9.38
CA GLN A 52 -13.70 -8.51 -10.01
C GLN A 52 -12.38 -8.65 -9.27
N ILE A 53 -12.38 -8.47 -7.93
CA ILE A 53 -11.13 -8.47 -7.18
C ILE A 53 -10.51 -9.86 -7.11
N MET A 54 -11.32 -10.91 -6.96
CA MET A 54 -10.85 -12.29 -6.94
C MET A 54 -10.19 -12.68 -8.27
N GLN A 55 -10.88 -12.46 -9.39
CA GLN A 55 -10.33 -12.73 -10.73
C GLN A 55 -9.07 -11.93 -10.99
N THR A 56 -9.05 -10.65 -10.61
CA THR A 56 -7.86 -9.81 -10.78
C THR A 56 -6.69 -10.32 -9.94
N ALA A 57 -6.93 -10.70 -8.69
CA ALA A 57 -5.89 -11.22 -7.80
C ALA A 57 -5.24 -12.48 -8.36
N GLU A 58 -6.03 -13.42 -8.89
CA GLU A 58 -5.51 -14.61 -9.57
C GLU A 58 -4.65 -14.26 -10.79
N ILE A 59 -5.15 -13.38 -11.67
CA ILE A 59 -4.45 -12.97 -12.89
C ILE A 59 -3.10 -12.31 -12.54
N VAL A 60 -3.08 -11.38 -11.59
CA VAL A 60 -1.84 -10.66 -11.25
C VAL A 60 -0.85 -11.55 -10.51
N ARG A 61 -1.32 -12.47 -9.66
CA ARG A 61 -0.47 -13.51 -9.05
C ARG A 61 0.21 -14.38 -10.11
N ASP A 62 -0.57 -14.88 -11.05
CA ASP A 62 -0.07 -15.77 -12.11
C ASP A 62 0.87 -15.04 -13.07
N ALA A 63 0.70 -13.72 -13.20
CA ALA A 63 1.64 -12.84 -13.89
C ALA A 63 2.91 -12.49 -13.10
N GLY A 64 3.04 -12.99 -11.85
CA GLY A 64 4.24 -12.82 -11.01
C GLY A 64 4.22 -11.60 -10.10
N ALA A 65 3.10 -10.90 -9.96
CA ALA A 65 2.98 -9.86 -8.93
C ALA A 65 3.12 -10.47 -7.53
N LYS A 66 3.66 -9.68 -6.60
CA LYS A 66 3.81 -10.05 -5.20
C LYS A 66 2.81 -9.32 -4.30
N ILE A 67 2.26 -8.23 -4.78
CA ILE A 67 1.38 -7.35 -4.01
C ILE A 67 0.15 -7.02 -4.84
N LEU A 68 -1.04 -7.27 -4.26
CA LEU A 68 -2.33 -6.90 -4.82
C LEU A 68 -2.62 -5.45 -4.47
N ARG A 69 -2.82 -4.61 -5.49
CA ARG A 69 -3.26 -3.23 -5.32
C ARG A 69 -4.75 -3.12 -5.58
N GLY A 70 -5.49 -2.49 -4.68
CA GLY A 70 -6.90 -2.17 -4.90
C GLY A 70 -7.34 -0.97 -4.08
N GLY A 71 -8.03 0.00 -4.70
CA GLY A 71 -8.59 1.15 -3.99
C GLY A 71 -9.88 0.75 -3.26
N ALA A 72 -9.89 0.83 -1.93
CA ALA A 72 -11.09 0.63 -1.13
C ALA A 72 -11.99 1.86 -1.17
N TYR A 73 -11.39 3.03 -1.17
CA TYR A 73 -12.04 4.33 -1.24
C TYR A 73 -11.71 5.02 -2.56
N LYS A 74 -12.64 5.84 -3.06
CA LYS A 74 -12.47 6.60 -4.31
C LYS A 74 -12.84 8.05 -4.09
N PRO A 75 -11.86 8.94 -3.87
CA PRO A 75 -12.14 10.37 -3.80
C PRO A 75 -12.62 10.86 -5.17
N ARG A 76 -13.81 11.45 -5.20
CA ARG A 76 -14.45 11.98 -6.41
C ARG A 76 -14.90 13.40 -6.18
N SER A 77 -14.79 14.22 -7.22
CA SER A 77 -15.31 15.61 -7.21
C SER A 77 -16.83 15.63 -7.23
N SER A 78 -17.46 14.63 -7.86
CA SER A 78 -18.92 14.53 -7.91
C SER A 78 -19.43 13.58 -6.83
N PRO A 79 -20.41 14.00 -6.01
CA PRO A 79 -21.04 13.15 -5.00
C PRO A 79 -21.85 12.01 -5.62
N TYR A 80 -22.21 12.10 -6.90
CA TYR A 80 -22.95 11.06 -7.64
C TYR A 80 -22.03 9.97 -8.24
N ALA A 81 -20.72 10.17 -8.22
CA ALA A 81 -19.78 9.17 -8.71
C ALA A 81 -19.57 8.06 -7.65
N PHE A 82 -19.17 6.89 -8.10
CA PHE A 82 -18.82 5.77 -7.23
C PHE A 82 -17.69 6.16 -6.27
N GLN A 83 -17.95 6.11 -4.96
CA GLN A 83 -17.03 6.52 -3.90
C GLN A 83 -16.13 5.39 -3.37
N GLY A 84 -16.25 4.19 -3.94
CA GLY A 84 -15.64 2.96 -3.42
C GLY A 84 -16.59 2.18 -2.52
N LEU A 85 -16.23 0.95 -2.21
CA LEU A 85 -16.98 0.10 -1.27
C LEU A 85 -16.55 0.31 0.19
N GLY A 86 -15.52 1.13 0.43
CA GLY A 86 -15.04 1.42 1.78
C GLY A 86 -14.59 0.17 2.53
N HIS A 87 -15.10 -0.01 3.74
CA HIS A 87 -14.75 -1.14 4.60
C HIS A 87 -15.03 -2.51 3.96
N ASP A 88 -16.09 -2.65 3.17
CA ASP A 88 -16.37 -3.92 2.49
C ASP A 88 -15.31 -4.25 1.43
N ALA A 89 -14.75 -3.24 0.76
CA ALA A 89 -13.60 -3.45 -0.13
C ALA A 89 -12.36 -3.96 0.63
N LEU A 90 -12.11 -3.48 1.85
CA LEU A 90 -11.01 -3.98 2.69
C LEU A 90 -11.17 -5.47 3.01
N LYS A 91 -12.38 -5.90 3.35
CA LYS A 91 -12.70 -7.32 3.59
C LYS A 91 -12.49 -8.16 2.33
N LEU A 92 -12.92 -7.66 1.17
CA LEU A 92 -12.74 -8.33 -0.11
C LEU A 92 -11.26 -8.45 -0.50
N LEU A 93 -10.46 -7.39 -0.28
CA LEU A 93 -9.00 -7.44 -0.46
C LEU A 93 -8.36 -8.49 0.45
N LYS A 94 -8.76 -8.53 1.73
CA LYS A 94 -8.23 -9.52 2.69
C LYS A 94 -8.57 -10.95 2.28
N LYS A 95 -9.79 -11.17 1.79
CA LYS A 95 -10.20 -12.46 1.24
C LYS A 95 -9.34 -12.86 0.04
N ALA A 96 -9.17 -11.95 -0.93
CA ALA A 96 -8.35 -12.19 -2.11
C ALA A 96 -6.88 -12.48 -1.75
N SER A 97 -6.33 -11.74 -0.78
CA SER A 97 -4.99 -11.99 -0.23
C SER A 97 -4.86 -13.39 0.36
N TYR A 98 -5.83 -13.80 1.18
CA TYR A 98 -5.83 -15.12 1.81
C TYR A 98 -5.83 -16.26 0.77
N GLU A 99 -6.62 -16.13 -0.30
CA GLU A 99 -6.74 -17.14 -1.34
C GLU A 99 -5.53 -17.17 -2.31
N THR A 100 -4.86 -16.04 -2.51
CA THR A 100 -3.77 -15.93 -3.50
C THR A 100 -2.37 -15.86 -2.89
N GLY A 101 -2.26 -15.56 -1.59
CA GLY A 101 -0.98 -15.31 -0.93
C GLY A 101 -0.35 -13.96 -1.25
N LEU A 102 -1.04 -13.07 -1.98
CA LEU A 102 -0.54 -11.72 -2.28
C LEU A 102 -0.64 -10.82 -1.05
N ALA A 103 0.40 -10.02 -0.79
CA ALA A 103 0.28 -8.90 0.15
C ALA A 103 -0.67 -7.82 -0.40
N ILE A 104 -1.19 -6.96 0.47
CA ILE A 104 -2.18 -5.94 0.09
C ILE A 104 -1.57 -4.54 0.17
N VAL A 105 -1.80 -3.72 -0.86
CA VAL A 105 -1.63 -2.28 -0.80
C VAL A 105 -2.94 -1.58 -1.16
N THR A 106 -3.41 -0.67 -0.28
CA THR A 106 -4.59 0.16 -0.52
C THR A 106 -4.37 1.58 0.00
N GLU A 107 -5.11 2.53 -0.57
CA GLU A 107 -5.00 3.94 -0.20
C GLU A 107 -5.78 4.22 1.09
N VAL A 108 -5.12 4.91 2.03
CA VAL A 108 -5.75 5.51 3.21
C VAL A 108 -6.08 6.97 2.90
N MET A 109 -7.30 7.39 3.25
CA MET A 109 -7.84 8.70 2.85
C MET A 109 -7.77 9.75 3.95
N SER A 110 -7.77 9.33 5.21
CA SER A 110 -7.69 10.22 6.36
C SER A 110 -6.91 9.58 7.51
N GLU A 111 -6.44 10.40 8.44
CA GLU A 111 -5.77 9.93 9.66
C GLU A 111 -6.67 9.03 10.51
N LEU A 112 -7.98 9.27 10.48
CA LEU A 112 -8.97 8.48 11.22
C LEU A 112 -9.10 7.04 10.69
N ASP A 113 -8.80 6.83 9.41
CA ASP A 113 -8.92 5.53 8.75
C ASP A 113 -7.63 4.68 8.89
N VAL A 114 -6.53 5.26 9.37
CA VAL A 114 -5.23 4.57 9.44
C VAL A 114 -5.32 3.27 10.23
N ALA A 115 -5.92 3.30 11.42
CA ALA A 115 -6.03 2.11 12.27
C ALA A 115 -6.86 1.01 11.58
N LEU A 116 -8.00 1.37 10.98
CA LEU A 116 -8.85 0.44 10.26
C LEU A 116 -8.15 -0.17 9.04
N VAL A 117 -7.51 0.67 8.22
CA VAL A 117 -6.80 0.19 7.02
C VAL A 117 -5.64 -0.73 7.39
N ALA A 118 -4.91 -0.43 8.48
CA ALA A 118 -3.80 -1.23 8.96
C ALA A 118 -4.20 -2.66 9.41
N GLU A 119 -5.47 -2.90 9.77
CA GLU A 119 -5.97 -4.25 10.09
C GLU A 119 -6.07 -5.15 8.85
N TYR A 120 -6.20 -4.57 7.66
CA TYR A 120 -6.45 -5.29 6.42
C TYR A 120 -5.28 -5.26 5.44
N ALA A 121 -4.52 -4.17 5.40
CA ALA A 121 -3.48 -3.94 4.42
C ALA A 121 -2.07 -4.06 5.01
N ASP A 122 -1.16 -4.62 4.24
CA ASP A 122 0.26 -4.74 4.58
C ASP A 122 1.01 -3.43 4.27
N ILE A 123 0.51 -2.68 3.28
CA ILE A 123 1.06 -1.39 2.85
C ILE A 123 -0.08 -0.37 2.75
N MET A 124 0.12 0.80 3.32
CA MET A 124 -0.78 1.94 3.16
C MET A 124 -0.24 2.89 2.11
N GLN A 125 -1.02 3.12 1.05
CA GLN A 125 -0.71 4.12 0.03
C GLN A 125 -1.20 5.49 0.51
N ILE A 126 -0.34 6.49 0.43
CA ILE A 126 -0.73 7.90 0.58
C ILE A 126 -0.89 8.50 -0.82
N GLY A 127 -2.07 8.97 -1.14
CA GLY A 127 -2.35 9.61 -2.42
C GLY A 127 -1.68 10.98 -2.55
N ALA A 128 -1.37 11.39 -3.78
CA ALA A 128 -0.69 12.67 -4.04
C ALA A 128 -1.45 13.88 -3.47
N ARG A 129 -2.78 13.82 -3.40
CA ARG A 129 -3.62 14.88 -2.81
C ARG A 129 -3.55 14.95 -1.29
N SER A 130 -3.13 13.88 -0.63
CA SER A 130 -3.09 13.77 0.82
C SER A 130 -1.67 13.85 1.40
N MET A 131 -0.64 13.85 0.56
CA MET A 131 0.76 13.79 1.02
C MET A 131 1.22 15.04 1.77
N ASP A 132 0.57 16.17 1.55
CA ASP A 132 0.85 17.43 2.23
C ASP A 132 -0.19 17.80 3.31
N ASN A 133 -1.14 16.93 3.57
CA ASN A 133 -2.18 17.14 4.59
C ASN A 133 -1.76 16.58 5.94
#